data_f6dba824702217af8baa28d6e6a410a2
#
_entry.id   f6dba824702217af8baa28d6e6a410a2
#
_cell.length_a   1.000
_cell.length_b   1.000
_cell.length_c   1.000
_cell.angle_alpha   90.00
_cell.angle_beta   90.00
_cell.angle_gamma   90.00
#
_symmetry.space_group_name_H-M   'P 1'
#
loop_
_entity.id
_entity.type
_entity.pdbx_description
1 polymer ?
#
loop_
_entity_poly.entity_id
_entity_poly.type
_entity_poly.pdbx_seq_one_letter_code
_entity_poly.pdbx_strand_id
1 'polypeptide(L)'
;MSHFAKVENGVVTQVIVIEQDVLNLGHWGDPASWVQTSYNTQAGVHKLGGTPLRKNYAGIGYTYDSVRDAFIPPKPYASWLLNEDTCHWDAPIPMPTDDKRYQWRESTTSWVEQPDYPTDGKTYTWNLEAGTWDEVTV
;
A
#
# COMPACT_ATOMS: atom_id res chain seq x y z
N MET A 1 -23.32 0.50 1.96
CA MET A 1 -22.64 1.16 3.09
C MET A 1 -21.51 2.00 2.56
N SER A 2 -21.39 3.21 3.07
CA SER A 2 -20.34 4.13 2.62
C SER A 2 -19.14 4.10 3.56
N HIS A 3 -17.94 4.23 3.00
CA HIS A 3 -16.71 4.33 3.76
C HIS A 3 -16.14 5.74 3.59
N PHE A 4 -15.67 6.33 4.68
CA PHE A 4 -15.05 7.65 4.66
C PHE A 4 -13.71 7.63 5.38
N ALA A 5 -12.76 8.36 4.82
CA ALA A 5 -11.44 8.56 5.42
C ALA A 5 -11.35 9.97 5.98
N LYS A 6 -10.92 10.09 7.23
CA LYS A 6 -10.57 11.38 7.81
C LYS A 6 -9.17 11.77 7.37
N VAL A 7 -9.06 12.95 6.76
CA VAL A 7 -7.79 13.48 6.25
C VAL A 7 -7.39 14.68 7.09
N GLU A 8 -6.23 14.59 7.74
CA GLU A 8 -5.67 15.65 8.56
C GLU A 8 -4.25 15.95 8.05
N ASN A 9 -4.01 17.20 7.63
CA ASN A 9 -2.73 17.61 7.03
C ASN A 9 -2.33 16.72 5.84
N GLY A 10 -3.30 16.29 5.03
CA GLY A 10 -3.06 15.47 3.85
C GLY A 10 -2.88 13.98 4.13
N VAL A 11 -2.95 13.55 5.38
CA VAL A 11 -2.73 12.16 5.80
C VAL A 11 -4.01 11.57 6.37
N VAL A 12 -4.32 10.33 5.99
CA VAL A 12 -5.47 9.60 6.53
C VAL A 12 -5.18 9.16 7.96
N THR A 13 -6.03 9.61 8.89
CA THR A 13 -5.90 9.29 10.31
C THR A 13 -6.94 8.29 10.79
N GLN A 14 -8.04 8.13 10.04
CA GLN A 14 -9.13 7.24 10.42
C GLN A 14 -9.93 6.85 9.19
N VAL A 15 -10.46 5.63 9.17
CA VAL A 15 -11.38 5.15 8.13
C VAL A 15 -12.57 4.50 8.84
N ILE A 16 -13.79 4.96 8.53
CA ILE A 16 -15.01 4.45 9.17
C ILE A 16 -16.09 4.16 8.13
N VAL A 17 -17.05 3.35 8.53
CA VAL A 17 -18.28 3.11 7.77
C VAL A 17 -19.36 4.04 8.34
N ILE A 18 -19.83 4.98 7.52
CA ILE A 18 -20.82 5.97 7.93
C ILE A 18 -21.52 6.52 6.68
N GLU A 19 -22.78 6.93 6.84
CA GLU A 19 -23.48 7.58 5.75
C GLU A 19 -23.26 9.09 5.80
N GLN A 20 -23.32 9.73 4.61
CA GLN A 20 -23.01 11.16 4.47
C GLN A 20 -23.91 12.05 5.34
N ASP A 21 -25.20 11.73 5.42
CA ASP A 21 -26.16 12.52 6.22
C ASP A 21 -25.83 12.44 7.71
N VAL A 22 -25.38 11.30 8.19
CA VAL A 22 -24.96 11.11 9.58
C VAL A 22 -23.64 11.87 9.84
N LEU A 23 -22.72 11.80 8.91
CA LEU A 23 -21.45 12.53 8.99
C LEU A 23 -21.67 14.04 9.07
N ASN A 24 -22.67 14.55 8.35
CA ASN A 24 -23.01 15.98 8.31
C ASN A 24 -23.55 16.52 9.64
N LEU A 25 -23.90 15.64 10.60
CA LEU A 25 -24.33 16.06 11.93
C LEU A 25 -23.17 16.66 12.76
N GLY A 26 -21.92 16.44 12.35
CA GLY A 26 -20.75 17.05 12.97
C GLY A 26 -20.23 16.33 14.22
N HIS A 27 -20.78 15.19 14.59
CA HIS A 27 -20.33 14.44 15.78
C HIS A 27 -18.93 13.84 15.62
N TRP A 28 -18.43 13.73 14.39
CA TRP A 28 -17.12 13.18 14.06
C TRP A 28 -16.13 14.27 13.61
N GLY A 29 -16.40 15.51 14.00
CA GLY A 29 -15.61 16.67 13.58
C GLY A 29 -16.16 17.33 12.33
N ASP A 30 -15.33 18.15 11.67
CA ASP A 30 -15.74 18.87 10.47
C ASP A 30 -16.03 17.87 9.33
N PRO A 31 -17.25 17.85 8.79
CA PRO A 31 -17.57 16.97 7.65
C PRO A 31 -16.63 17.15 6.44
N ALA A 32 -16.08 18.36 6.25
CA ALA A 32 -15.17 18.63 5.15
C ALA A 32 -13.81 17.91 5.27
N SER A 33 -13.45 17.41 6.45
CA SER A 33 -12.22 16.63 6.62
C SER A 33 -12.38 15.15 6.28
N TRP A 34 -13.60 14.72 5.94
CA TRP A 34 -13.87 13.34 5.56
C TRP A 34 -14.02 13.20 4.05
N VAL A 35 -13.29 12.27 3.46
CA VAL A 35 -13.28 12.00 2.02
C VAL A 35 -13.80 10.59 1.78
N GLN A 36 -14.80 10.46 0.92
CA GLN A 36 -15.36 9.16 0.62
C GLN A 36 -14.35 8.26 -0.10
N THR A 37 -14.30 7.01 0.31
CA THR A 37 -13.48 5.97 -0.29
C THR A 37 -14.32 4.73 -0.54
N SER A 38 -13.78 3.74 -1.25
CA SER A 38 -14.50 2.50 -1.52
C SER A 38 -13.62 1.30 -1.23
N TYR A 39 -14.13 0.41 -0.40
CA TYR A 39 -13.50 -0.87 -0.08
C TYR A 39 -13.17 -1.70 -1.33
N ASN A 40 -13.95 -1.52 -2.41
CA ASN A 40 -13.80 -2.29 -3.65
C ASN A 40 -12.91 -1.62 -4.69
N THR A 41 -12.31 -0.47 -4.38
CA THR A 41 -11.47 0.27 -5.34
C THR A 41 -10.00 -0.02 -5.09
N GLN A 42 -9.29 -0.42 -6.16
CA GLN A 42 -7.86 -0.64 -6.15
C GLN A 42 -7.28 -0.32 -7.53
N ALA A 43 -6.18 0.43 -7.57
CA ALA A 43 -5.48 0.81 -8.79
C ALA A 43 -6.40 1.45 -9.84
N GLY A 44 -7.39 2.21 -9.40
CA GLY A 44 -8.36 2.88 -10.27
C GLY A 44 -9.48 2.01 -10.78
N VAL A 45 -9.65 0.80 -10.25
CA VAL A 45 -10.68 -0.16 -10.69
C VAL A 45 -11.56 -0.54 -9.52
N HIS A 46 -12.89 -0.60 -9.76
CA HIS A 46 -13.84 -1.14 -8.80
C HIS A 46 -13.97 -2.65 -9.03
N LYS A 47 -13.66 -3.47 -8.01
CA LYS A 47 -13.59 -4.93 -8.13
C LYS A 47 -14.91 -5.58 -8.54
N LEU A 48 -16.04 -4.95 -8.25
CA LEU A 48 -17.38 -5.46 -8.57
C LEU A 48 -18.02 -4.76 -9.77
N GLY A 49 -17.23 -4.00 -10.56
CA GLY A 49 -17.70 -3.31 -11.74
C GLY A 49 -18.45 -2.00 -11.49
N GLY A 50 -18.46 -1.49 -10.27
CA GLY A 50 -19.06 -0.20 -9.94
C GLY A 50 -18.15 0.96 -10.30
N THR A 51 -18.49 2.16 -9.80
CA THR A 51 -17.68 3.35 -10.00
C THR A 51 -16.49 3.34 -9.02
N PRO A 52 -15.24 3.37 -9.52
CA PRO A 52 -14.09 3.46 -8.63
C PRO A 52 -14.04 4.82 -7.94
N LEU A 53 -13.68 4.83 -6.66
CA LEU A 53 -13.51 6.04 -5.89
C LEU A 53 -12.04 6.19 -5.50
N ARG A 54 -11.41 7.27 -6.00
CA ARG A 54 -10.12 7.77 -5.56
C ARG A 54 -8.97 6.76 -5.69
N LYS A 55 -9.04 5.94 -6.72
CA LYS A 55 -8.06 4.95 -7.22
C LYS A 55 -7.76 3.81 -6.25
N ASN A 56 -7.62 4.08 -4.95
CA ASN A 56 -7.35 3.04 -3.95
C ASN A 56 -8.22 3.23 -2.73
N TYR A 57 -8.58 2.13 -2.09
CA TYR A 57 -9.22 2.18 -0.79
C TYR A 57 -8.25 2.84 0.21
N ALA A 58 -8.78 3.77 1.02
CA ALA A 58 -7.96 4.49 2.00
C ALA A 58 -7.48 3.58 3.12
N GLY A 59 -6.24 3.78 3.55
CA GLY A 59 -5.69 3.17 4.76
C GLY A 59 -5.10 4.24 5.66
N ILE A 60 -5.07 3.98 6.96
CA ILE A 60 -4.43 4.88 7.92
C ILE A 60 -2.96 5.04 7.55
N GLY A 61 -2.48 6.28 7.50
CA GLY A 61 -1.12 6.60 7.07
C GLY A 61 -0.97 6.90 5.59
N TYR A 62 -2.02 6.63 4.78
CA TYR A 62 -2.02 6.99 3.36
C TYR A 62 -2.10 8.51 3.21
N THR A 63 -1.58 9.01 2.09
CA THR A 63 -1.74 10.41 1.71
C THR A 63 -2.96 10.54 0.79
N TYR A 64 -3.79 11.55 1.04
CA TYR A 64 -4.82 11.92 0.07
C TYR A 64 -4.29 13.02 -0.84
N ASP A 65 -4.23 12.74 -2.14
CA ASP A 65 -3.82 13.70 -3.17
C ASP A 65 -5.08 14.21 -3.89
N SER A 66 -5.46 15.46 -3.61
CA SER A 66 -6.68 16.05 -4.19
C SER A 66 -6.55 16.35 -5.68
N VAL A 67 -5.35 16.56 -6.18
CA VAL A 67 -5.10 16.81 -7.61
C VAL A 67 -5.28 15.55 -8.43
N ARG A 68 -4.73 14.43 -7.94
CA ARG A 68 -4.92 13.12 -8.57
C ARG A 68 -6.25 12.48 -8.19
N ASP A 69 -6.93 13.01 -7.17
CA ASP A 69 -8.12 12.42 -6.53
C ASP A 69 -7.86 10.96 -6.16
N ALA A 70 -6.83 10.75 -5.36
CA ALA A 70 -6.34 9.40 -5.05
C ALA A 70 -5.83 9.30 -3.63
N PHE A 71 -6.04 8.12 -3.02
CA PHE A 71 -5.33 7.72 -1.82
C PHE A 71 -4.06 6.99 -2.21
N ILE A 72 -2.92 7.45 -1.71
CA ILE A 72 -1.60 6.92 -2.07
C ILE A 72 -1.00 6.27 -0.83
N PRO A 73 -0.64 4.96 -0.90
CA PRO A 73 0.00 4.29 0.22
C PRO A 73 1.37 4.91 0.54
N PRO A 74 1.90 4.70 1.75
CA PRO A 74 3.24 5.16 2.08
C PRO A 74 4.27 4.60 1.12
N LYS A 75 5.27 5.42 0.76
CA LYS A 75 6.34 5.02 -0.15
C LYS A 75 7.17 3.92 0.51
N PRO A 76 7.26 2.72 -0.08
CA PRO A 76 7.96 1.60 0.56
C PRO A 76 9.47 1.75 0.56
N TYR A 77 10.04 2.36 -0.50
CA TYR A 77 11.48 2.54 -0.66
C TYR A 77 11.77 3.83 -1.39
N ALA A 78 12.88 4.48 -1.07
CA ALA A 78 13.22 5.78 -1.65
C ALA A 78 13.35 5.76 -3.18
N SER A 79 13.78 4.65 -3.78
CA SER A 79 13.98 4.51 -5.22
C SER A 79 12.71 4.22 -6.01
N TRP A 80 11.62 3.83 -5.35
CA TRP A 80 10.39 3.46 -6.04
C TRP A 80 9.67 4.70 -6.58
N LEU A 81 8.95 4.52 -7.68
CA LEU A 81 8.31 5.58 -8.43
C LEU A 81 6.79 5.43 -8.38
N LEU A 82 6.09 6.57 -8.29
CA LEU A 82 4.63 6.57 -8.30
C LEU A 82 4.13 6.28 -9.72
N ASN A 83 3.26 5.27 -9.83
CA ASN A 83 2.50 5.02 -11.07
C ASN A 83 1.30 5.97 -11.09
N GLU A 84 1.29 6.91 -12.04
CA GLU A 84 0.25 7.94 -12.13
C GLU A 84 -1.13 7.35 -12.43
N ASP A 85 -1.21 6.20 -13.08
CA ASP A 85 -2.49 5.58 -13.43
C ASP A 85 -3.13 4.85 -12.26
N THR A 86 -2.32 4.14 -11.47
CA THR A 86 -2.80 3.30 -10.37
C THR A 86 -2.65 3.94 -9.00
N CYS A 87 -1.78 4.95 -8.89
CA CYS A 87 -1.33 5.55 -7.63
C CYS A 87 -0.75 4.52 -6.65
N HIS A 88 -0.16 3.46 -7.19
CA HIS A 88 0.69 2.53 -6.47
C HIS A 88 2.16 2.88 -6.71
N TRP A 89 3.02 2.38 -5.84
CA TRP A 89 4.46 2.55 -6.00
C TRP A 89 5.04 1.37 -6.76
N ASP A 90 5.81 1.66 -7.81
CA ASP A 90 6.47 0.65 -8.63
C ASP A 90 7.98 0.71 -8.43
N ALA A 91 8.61 -0.46 -8.36
CA ALA A 91 10.07 -0.53 -8.39
C ALA A 91 10.61 0.04 -9.70
N PRO A 92 11.79 0.68 -9.69
CA PRO A 92 12.40 1.21 -10.92
C PRO A 92 12.79 0.12 -11.91
N ILE A 93 12.93 -1.12 -11.44
CA ILE A 93 13.23 -2.29 -12.26
C ILE A 93 12.12 -3.31 -12.07
N PRO A 94 11.49 -3.83 -13.15
CA PRO A 94 10.43 -4.82 -13.00
C PRO A 94 10.94 -6.10 -12.33
N MET A 95 10.08 -6.68 -11.45
CA MET A 95 10.40 -7.97 -10.84
C MET A 95 10.44 -9.06 -11.91
N PRO A 96 11.46 -9.95 -11.89
CA PRO A 96 11.49 -11.09 -12.81
C PRO A 96 10.23 -11.98 -12.71
N THR A 97 9.83 -12.55 -13.85
CA THR A 97 8.59 -13.33 -13.97
C THR A 97 8.86 -14.82 -14.20
N ASP A 98 9.90 -15.37 -13.58
CA ASP A 98 10.37 -16.74 -13.77
C ASP A 98 9.87 -17.73 -12.69
N ASP A 99 8.80 -17.37 -11.98
CA ASP A 99 8.17 -18.14 -10.89
C ASP A 99 9.04 -18.32 -9.64
N LYS A 100 10.19 -17.65 -9.56
CA LYS A 100 11.02 -17.62 -8.37
C LYS A 100 10.55 -16.51 -7.44
N ARG A 101 10.96 -16.58 -6.18
CA ARG A 101 10.65 -15.54 -5.19
C ARG A 101 11.78 -14.51 -5.16
N TYR A 102 11.40 -13.24 -5.11
CA TYR A 102 12.34 -12.12 -5.09
C TYR A 102 11.97 -11.15 -3.99
N GLN A 103 13.00 -10.50 -3.43
CA GLN A 103 12.84 -9.36 -2.54
C GLN A 103 13.61 -8.18 -3.08
N TRP A 104 13.05 -6.99 -2.87
CA TRP A 104 13.73 -5.76 -3.26
C TRP A 104 14.84 -5.44 -2.27
N ARG A 105 16.04 -5.16 -2.80
CA ARG A 105 17.17 -4.70 -1.99
C ARG A 105 17.50 -3.26 -2.38
N GLU A 106 17.15 -2.32 -1.49
CA GLU A 106 17.28 -0.89 -1.75
C GLU A 106 18.76 -0.47 -1.87
N SER A 107 19.64 -1.07 -1.08
CA SER A 107 21.07 -0.72 -1.11
C SER A 107 21.72 -0.90 -2.47
N THR A 108 21.22 -1.83 -3.29
CA THR A 108 21.71 -2.10 -4.65
C THR A 108 20.65 -1.81 -5.72
N THR A 109 19.47 -1.32 -5.31
CA THR A 109 18.33 -1.08 -6.21
C THR A 109 18.08 -2.26 -7.15
N SER A 110 17.98 -3.45 -6.59
CA SER A 110 17.85 -4.68 -7.36
C SER A 110 16.92 -5.69 -6.69
N TRP A 111 16.38 -6.60 -7.50
CA TRP A 111 15.62 -7.75 -7.01
C TRP A 111 16.60 -8.87 -6.68
N VAL A 112 16.51 -9.41 -5.46
CA VAL A 112 17.34 -10.50 -4.97
C VAL A 112 16.51 -11.76 -4.87
N GLU A 113 16.93 -12.83 -5.54
CA GLU A 113 16.25 -14.12 -5.43
C GLU A 113 16.36 -14.64 -4.00
N GLN A 114 15.22 -15.09 -3.45
CA GLN A 114 15.17 -15.76 -2.17
C GLN A 114 14.93 -17.26 -2.42
N PRO A 115 16.00 -18.08 -2.40
CA PRO A 115 15.85 -19.53 -2.54
C PRO A 115 14.97 -20.12 -1.44
N ASP A 116 14.52 -21.35 -1.64
CA ASP A 116 13.73 -22.04 -0.63
C ASP A 116 14.49 -22.18 0.70
N TYR A 117 13.72 -22.15 1.78
CA TYR A 117 14.29 -22.36 3.12
C TYR A 117 15.05 -23.69 3.17
N PRO A 118 16.29 -23.73 3.71
CA PRO A 118 17.06 -24.97 3.79
C PRO A 118 16.33 -26.10 4.51
N THR A 119 16.52 -27.32 4.06
CA THR A 119 15.81 -28.50 4.56
C THR A 119 16.71 -29.46 5.37
N ASP A 120 17.76 -28.92 5.98
CA ASP A 120 18.73 -29.71 6.76
C ASP A 120 18.38 -29.81 8.24
N GLY A 121 17.18 -29.34 8.65
CA GLY A 121 16.72 -29.37 10.03
C GLY A 121 17.25 -28.26 10.91
N LYS A 122 18.09 -27.37 10.39
CA LYS A 122 18.62 -26.22 11.13
C LYS A 122 17.69 -25.02 10.98
N THR A 123 17.90 -24.00 11.82
CA THR A 123 17.13 -22.75 11.78
C THR A 123 17.94 -21.67 11.08
N TYR A 124 17.28 -20.94 10.17
CA TYR A 124 17.91 -19.91 9.36
C TYR A 124 17.13 -18.61 9.38
N THR A 125 17.83 -17.51 9.21
CA THR A 125 17.26 -16.18 8.98
C THR A 125 17.70 -15.68 7.61
N TRP A 126 16.77 -15.10 6.86
CA TRP A 126 17.08 -14.53 5.55
C TRP A 126 17.90 -13.25 5.73
N ASN A 127 19.04 -13.18 5.07
CA ASN A 127 19.89 -11.99 5.00
C ASN A 127 19.76 -11.37 3.60
N LEU A 128 18.91 -10.35 3.48
CA LEU A 128 18.66 -9.70 2.20
C LEU A 128 19.92 -9.01 1.64
N GLU A 129 20.73 -8.39 2.50
CA GLU A 129 21.92 -7.68 2.07
C GLU A 129 22.99 -8.61 1.49
N ALA A 130 23.14 -9.81 2.06
CA ALA A 130 24.06 -10.83 1.56
C ALA A 130 23.44 -11.72 0.49
N GLY A 131 22.10 -11.81 0.43
CA GLY A 131 21.40 -12.73 -0.46
C GLY A 131 21.51 -14.18 -0.02
N THR A 132 21.59 -14.45 1.29
CA THR A 132 21.85 -15.78 1.84
C THR A 132 20.92 -16.11 3.01
N TRP A 133 20.70 -17.41 3.23
CA TRP A 133 20.12 -17.93 4.46
C TRP A 133 21.25 -18.10 5.48
N ASP A 134 21.16 -17.35 6.57
CA ASP A 134 22.16 -17.40 7.63
C ASP A 134 21.69 -18.29 8.79
N GLU A 135 22.51 -19.25 9.20
CA GLU A 135 22.16 -20.15 10.31
C GLU A 135 22.05 -19.36 11.63
N VAL A 136 20.95 -19.60 12.34
CA VAL A 136 20.76 -19.05 13.68
C VAL A 136 21.33 -20.03 14.68
N THR A 137 22.41 -19.61 15.34
CA THR A 137 23.04 -20.40 16.41
C THR A 137 22.51 -19.94 17.78
N VAL A 138 22.05 -20.90 18.56
CA VAL A 138 21.52 -20.64 19.91
C VAL A 138 22.62 -20.74 20.94
#